data_59e4838fefb2c6787e13ed78ff2a02e6
#
_entry.id   59e4838fefb2c6787e13ed78ff2a02e6
#
_cell.length_a   1.000
_cell.length_b   1.000
_cell.length_c   1.000
_cell.angle_alpha   90.00
_cell.angle_beta   90.00
_cell.angle_gamma   90.00
#
_symmetry.space_group_name_H-M   'P 1'
#
loop_
_entity.id
_entity.type
_entity.pdbx_description
1 polymer ?
#
loop_
_entity_poly.entity_id
_entity_poly.type
_entity_poly.pdbx_seq_one_letter_code
_entity_poly.pdbx_strand_id
1 'polypeptide(L)'
;MSELNIFLGPPGAGKGTQALKIASEFDLAHISTGDMLREHVSSGTELGKMAKSLLDEGNLVPDKLVIEMLLERLNNEDCKNGAILDGFPRTLPQAKSLESLDKEFPVAKVFVFEVNEDELIKRILLRGEMLSLIHI
;
A
#
# COMPACT_ATOMS: atom_id res chain seq x y z
N MET A 1 -14.59 4.64 -14.80
CA MET A 1 -13.66 3.58 -14.40
C MET A 1 -12.51 4.18 -13.60
N SER A 2 -12.28 3.67 -12.42
CA SER A 2 -11.23 4.20 -11.54
C SER A 2 -9.89 3.56 -11.88
N GLU A 3 -8.90 4.38 -12.20
CA GLU A 3 -7.57 3.90 -12.55
C GLU A 3 -6.67 3.80 -11.33
N LEU A 4 -5.78 2.81 -11.34
CA LEU A 4 -4.78 2.62 -10.30
C LEU A 4 -3.43 3.14 -10.76
N ASN A 5 -2.76 3.86 -9.87
CA ASN A 5 -1.37 4.28 -10.05
C ASN A 5 -0.56 3.61 -8.95
N ILE A 6 0.47 2.89 -9.34
CA ILE A 6 1.27 2.12 -8.40
C ILE A 6 2.59 2.84 -8.11
N PHE A 7 2.89 3.02 -6.83
CA PHE A 7 4.13 3.65 -6.38
C PHE A 7 4.98 2.59 -5.67
N LEU A 8 6.14 2.31 -6.24
CA LEU A 8 7.09 1.34 -5.71
C LEU A 8 8.40 2.02 -5.37
N GLY A 9 9.03 1.59 -4.32
CA GLY A 9 10.33 2.09 -3.92
C GLY A 9 10.68 1.67 -2.51
N PRO A 10 11.96 1.71 -2.16
CA PRO A 10 12.39 1.36 -0.81
C PRO A 10 11.97 2.42 0.20
N PRO A 11 11.92 2.07 1.50
CA PRO A 11 11.69 3.05 2.55
C PRO A 11 12.73 4.17 2.47
N GLY A 12 12.30 5.41 2.70
CA GLY A 12 13.21 6.56 2.65
C GLY A 12 13.47 7.14 1.25
N ALA A 13 12.86 6.58 0.20
CA ALA A 13 12.99 7.09 -1.17
C ALA A 13 12.15 8.36 -1.43
N GLY A 14 11.33 8.78 -0.46
CA GLY A 14 10.41 9.91 -0.65
C GLY A 14 9.10 9.51 -1.31
N LYS A 15 8.88 8.23 -1.51
CA LYS A 15 7.70 7.67 -2.18
C LYS A 15 6.40 8.08 -1.50
N GLY A 16 6.29 7.89 -0.19
CA GLY A 16 5.09 8.24 0.56
C GLY A 16 4.76 9.73 0.50
N THR A 17 5.77 10.59 0.61
CA THR A 17 5.61 12.04 0.53
C THR A 17 5.09 12.45 -0.84
N GLN A 18 5.66 11.91 -1.91
CA GLN A 18 5.24 12.21 -3.27
C GLN A 18 3.85 11.65 -3.56
N ALA A 19 3.55 10.45 -3.07
CA ALA A 19 2.24 9.84 -3.24
C ALA A 19 1.13 10.68 -2.61
N LEU A 20 1.32 11.14 -1.38
CA LEU A 20 0.35 12.00 -0.69
C LEU A 20 0.14 13.32 -1.43
N LYS A 21 1.22 13.92 -1.91
CA LYS A 21 1.16 15.18 -2.64
C LYS A 21 0.38 15.05 -3.95
N ILE A 22 0.66 14.01 -4.72
CA ILE A 22 -0.03 13.73 -5.98
C ILE A 22 -1.49 13.37 -5.73
N ALA A 23 -1.76 12.58 -4.71
CA ALA A 23 -3.12 12.23 -4.33
C ALA A 23 -3.97 13.46 -4.02
N SER A 24 -3.43 14.40 -3.27
CA SER A 24 -4.09 15.65 -2.94
C SER A 24 -4.32 16.52 -4.19
N GLU A 25 -3.31 16.62 -5.04
CA GLU A 25 -3.34 17.49 -6.22
C GLU A 25 -4.33 17.01 -7.29
N PHE A 26 -4.47 15.70 -7.45
CA PHE A 26 -5.34 15.09 -8.46
C PHE A 26 -6.63 14.47 -7.89
N ASP A 27 -6.90 14.71 -6.62
CA ASP A 27 -8.08 14.18 -5.93
C ASP A 27 -8.17 12.66 -6.03
N LEU A 28 -7.06 11.99 -5.77
CA LEU A 28 -6.96 10.53 -5.75
C LEU A 28 -6.87 10.04 -4.31
N ALA A 29 -7.37 8.83 -4.06
CA ALA A 29 -7.19 8.20 -2.77
C ALA A 29 -5.76 7.65 -2.65
N HIS A 30 -5.13 7.83 -1.50
CA HIS A 30 -3.84 7.22 -1.20
C HIS A 30 -4.07 5.96 -0.36
N ILE A 31 -3.67 4.83 -0.89
CA ILE A 31 -3.85 3.53 -0.22
C ILE A 31 -2.50 2.91 0.06
N SER A 32 -2.11 2.89 1.33
CA SER A 32 -1.00 2.09 1.81
C SER A 32 -1.56 0.77 2.30
N THR A 33 -1.09 -0.34 1.75
CA THR A 33 -1.60 -1.66 2.13
C THR A 33 -1.33 -1.98 3.60
N GLY A 34 -0.20 -1.53 4.14
CA GLY A 34 0.11 -1.69 5.55
C GLY A 34 -0.88 -0.95 6.45
N ASP A 35 -1.20 0.30 6.11
CA ASP A 35 -2.16 1.11 6.87
C ASP A 35 -3.57 0.54 6.75
N MET A 36 -3.94 0.09 5.56
CA MET A 36 -5.23 -0.57 5.31
C MET A 36 -5.38 -1.81 6.20
N LEU A 37 -4.35 -2.64 6.26
CA LEU A 37 -4.35 -3.85 7.08
C LEU A 37 -4.49 -3.50 8.57
N ARG A 38 -3.72 -2.53 9.05
CA ARG A 38 -3.79 -2.08 10.44
C ARG A 38 -5.16 -1.53 10.80
N GLU A 39 -5.78 -0.80 9.89
CA GLU A 39 -7.13 -0.24 10.09
C GLU A 39 -8.17 -1.35 10.21
N HIS A 40 -8.13 -2.35 9.34
CA HIS A 40 -9.03 -3.52 9.44
C HIS A 40 -8.87 -4.25 10.77
N VAL A 41 -7.64 -4.47 11.19
CA VAL A 41 -7.36 -5.16 12.46
C VAL A 41 -7.88 -4.35 13.65
N SER A 42 -7.63 -3.05 13.69
CA SER A 42 -8.06 -2.19 14.81
C SER A 42 -9.56 -1.98 14.84
N SER A 43 -10.22 -1.94 13.69
CA SER A 43 -11.68 -1.78 13.59
C SER A 43 -12.45 -3.06 13.84
N GLY A 44 -11.79 -4.20 13.88
CA GLY A 44 -12.42 -5.50 14.14
C GLY A 44 -13.36 -5.99 13.05
N THR A 45 -13.08 -5.62 11.79
CA THR A 45 -13.85 -6.14 10.64
C THR A 45 -13.63 -7.66 10.50
N GLU A 46 -14.50 -8.32 9.75
CA GLU A 46 -14.34 -9.77 9.50
C GLU A 46 -12.97 -10.09 8.89
N LEU A 47 -12.56 -9.32 7.87
CA LEU A 47 -11.25 -9.48 7.25
C LEU A 47 -10.13 -9.15 8.23
N GLY A 48 -10.31 -8.14 9.06
CA GLY A 48 -9.35 -7.76 10.10
C GLY A 48 -9.16 -8.83 11.16
N LYS A 49 -10.23 -9.48 11.57
CA LYS A 49 -10.17 -10.60 12.53
C LYS A 49 -9.40 -11.78 11.95
N MET A 50 -9.62 -12.09 10.68
CA MET A 50 -8.88 -13.15 9.98
C MET A 50 -7.39 -12.82 9.91
N ALA A 51 -7.06 -11.59 9.55
CA ALA A 51 -5.68 -11.12 9.47
C ALA A 51 -5.01 -11.15 10.84
N LYS A 52 -5.69 -10.68 11.88
CA LYS A 52 -5.17 -10.67 13.24
C LYS A 52 -4.84 -12.07 13.75
N SER A 53 -5.73 -13.02 13.49
CA SER A 53 -5.52 -14.42 13.87
C SER A 53 -4.24 -14.99 13.24
N LEU A 54 -4.04 -14.72 11.95
CA LEU A 54 -2.83 -15.16 11.25
C LEU A 54 -1.56 -14.50 11.79
N LEU A 55 -1.63 -13.20 12.06
CA LEU A 55 -0.49 -12.44 12.59
C LEU A 55 -0.13 -12.89 14.01
N ASP A 56 -1.14 -13.17 14.85
CA ASP A 56 -0.92 -13.65 16.21
C ASP A 56 -0.27 -15.04 16.23
N GLU A 57 -0.50 -15.86 15.20
CA GLU A 57 0.14 -17.14 15.01
C GLU A 57 1.54 -17.03 14.37
N GLY A 58 1.98 -15.83 14.04
CA GLY A 58 3.26 -15.59 13.36
C GLY A 58 3.23 -15.85 11.86
N ASN A 59 2.06 -15.97 11.27
CA ASN A 59 1.89 -16.20 9.84
C ASN A 59 1.78 -14.88 9.07
N LEU A 60 2.11 -14.93 7.77
CA LEU A 60 1.90 -13.80 6.87
C LEU A 60 0.42 -13.75 6.45
N VAL A 61 -0.06 -12.55 6.18
CA VAL A 61 -1.41 -12.37 5.63
C VAL A 61 -1.40 -12.80 4.16
N PRO A 62 -2.28 -13.73 3.76
CA PRO A 62 -2.32 -14.19 2.37
C PRO A 62 -2.67 -13.09 1.37
N ASP A 63 -2.11 -13.16 0.17
CA ASP A 63 -2.38 -12.17 -0.89
C ASP A 63 -3.86 -12.06 -1.20
N LYS A 64 -4.58 -13.17 -1.19
CA LYS A 64 -6.03 -13.19 -1.42
C LYS A 64 -6.77 -12.29 -0.43
N LEU A 65 -6.40 -12.34 0.84
CA LEU A 65 -7.04 -11.54 1.89
C LEU A 65 -6.72 -10.06 1.68
N VAL A 66 -5.47 -9.74 1.32
CA VAL A 66 -5.07 -8.37 1.02
C VAL A 66 -5.87 -7.83 -0.19
N ILE A 67 -6.05 -8.64 -1.22
CA ILE A 67 -6.83 -8.26 -2.41
C ILE A 67 -8.30 -8.02 -2.05
N GLU A 68 -8.88 -8.83 -1.19
CA GLU A 68 -10.26 -8.62 -0.73
C GLU A 68 -10.40 -7.29 0.02
N MET A 69 -9.45 -6.98 0.90
CA MET A 69 -9.42 -5.69 1.60
C MET A 69 -9.24 -4.53 0.63
N LEU A 70 -8.37 -4.70 -0.36
CA LEU A 70 -8.12 -3.69 -1.37
C LEU A 70 -9.37 -3.41 -2.21
N LEU A 71 -10.06 -4.46 -2.64
CA LEU A 71 -11.28 -4.33 -3.43
C LEU A 71 -12.36 -3.58 -2.64
N GLU A 72 -12.54 -3.91 -1.37
CA GLU A 72 -13.46 -3.23 -0.49
C GLU A 72 -13.09 -1.74 -0.35
N ARG A 73 -11.82 -1.45 -0.19
CA ARG A 73 -11.33 -0.07 -0.07
C ARG A 73 -11.54 0.73 -1.35
N LEU A 74 -11.30 0.12 -2.52
CA LEU A 74 -11.44 0.77 -3.82
C LEU A 74 -12.89 1.10 -4.18
N ASN A 75 -13.85 0.47 -3.54
CA ASN A 75 -15.27 0.76 -3.75
C ASN A 75 -15.77 1.96 -2.94
N ASN A 76 -14.92 2.56 -2.10
CA ASN A 76 -15.29 3.76 -1.36
C ASN A 76 -15.38 4.99 -2.27
N GLU A 77 -16.16 5.97 -1.84
CA GLU A 77 -16.39 7.23 -2.57
C GLU A 77 -15.10 7.99 -2.92
N ASP A 78 -14.13 7.99 -2.01
CA ASP A 78 -12.88 8.71 -2.21
C ASP A 78 -11.98 8.11 -3.30
N CYS A 79 -12.28 6.90 -3.74
CA CYS A 79 -11.58 6.22 -4.84
C CYS A 79 -12.25 6.45 -6.21
N LYS A 80 -13.29 7.25 -6.27
CA LYS A 80 -14.07 7.50 -7.48
C LYS A 80 -13.24 8.01 -8.65
N ASN A 81 -12.28 8.87 -8.39
CA ASN A 81 -11.40 9.44 -9.41
C ASN A 81 -10.16 8.60 -9.66
N GLY A 82 -9.98 7.51 -8.91
CA GLY A 82 -8.81 6.67 -8.97
C GLY A 82 -8.09 6.61 -7.64
N ALA A 83 -7.03 5.83 -7.59
CA ALA A 83 -6.26 5.63 -6.37
C ALA A 83 -4.78 5.43 -6.65
N ILE A 84 -3.97 5.73 -5.64
CA ILE A 84 -2.55 5.44 -5.64
C ILE A 84 -2.32 4.28 -4.67
N LEU A 85 -1.74 3.19 -5.16
CA LEU A 85 -1.32 2.07 -4.33
C LEU A 85 0.13 2.29 -3.94
N ASP A 86 0.37 2.43 -2.65
CA ASP A 86 1.69 2.66 -2.10
C ASP A 86 2.22 1.37 -1.47
N GLY A 87 3.26 0.82 -2.08
CA GLY A 87 3.93 -0.37 -1.56
C GLY A 87 3.30 -1.71 -1.91
N PHE A 88 2.43 -1.76 -2.90
CA PHE A 88 1.82 -2.99 -3.39
C PHE A 88 1.58 -2.88 -4.91
N PRO A 89 1.88 -3.89 -5.72
CA PRO A 89 2.44 -5.20 -5.37
C PRO A 89 3.94 -5.14 -5.08
N ARG A 90 4.43 -6.10 -4.29
CA ARG A 90 5.86 -6.23 -3.96
C ARG A 90 6.48 -7.51 -4.51
N THR A 91 5.64 -8.44 -4.91
CA THR A 91 6.06 -9.74 -5.46
C THR A 91 5.28 -10.02 -6.73
N LEU A 92 5.80 -10.95 -7.53
CA LEU A 92 5.12 -11.39 -8.75
C LEU A 92 3.75 -12.01 -8.47
N PRO A 93 3.58 -12.90 -7.46
CA PRO A 93 2.26 -13.40 -7.12
C PRO A 93 1.26 -12.31 -6.75
N GLN A 94 1.68 -11.27 -6.03
CA GLN A 94 0.84 -10.12 -5.70
C GLN A 94 0.44 -9.36 -6.97
N ALA A 95 1.36 -9.15 -7.88
CA ALA A 95 1.06 -8.49 -9.16
C ALA A 95 0.03 -9.29 -9.97
N LYS A 96 0.15 -10.61 -9.99
CA LYS A 96 -0.83 -11.48 -10.64
C LYS A 96 -2.20 -11.42 -9.97
N SER A 97 -2.23 -11.36 -8.65
CA SER A 97 -3.48 -11.20 -7.91
C SER A 97 -4.13 -9.85 -8.23
N LEU A 98 -3.34 -8.81 -8.38
CA LEU A 98 -3.83 -7.49 -8.75
C LEU A 98 -4.45 -7.48 -10.16
N GLU A 99 -3.92 -8.26 -11.08
CA GLU A 99 -4.48 -8.39 -12.43
C GLU A 99 -5.94 -8.83 -12.43
N SER A 100 -6.38 -9.55 -11.40
CA SER A 100 -7.78 -9.96 -11.27
C SER A 100 -8.74 -8.79 -11.17
N LEU A 101 -8.26 -7.62 -10.79
CA LEU A 101 -9.05 -6.39 -10.65
C LEU A 101 -9.00 -5.51 -11.90
N ASP A 102 -8.24 -5.88 -12.92
CA ASP A 102 -7.93 -5.03 -14.06
C ASP A 102 -9.15 -4.52 -14.84
N LYS A 103 -10.22 -5.29 -14.87
CA LYS A 103 -11.45 -4.89 -15.56
C LYS A 103 -12.16 -3.72 -14.89
N GLU A 104 -12.17 -3.71 -13.55
CA GLU A 104 -12.84 -2.67 -12.78
C GLU A 104 -11.87 -1.55 -12.39
N PHE A 105 -10.64 -1.90 -12.14
CA PHE A 105 -9.60 -0.98 -11.65
C PHE A 105 -8.31 -1.18 -12.43
N PRO A 106 -8.24 -0.71 -13.69
CA PRO A 106 -7.03 -0.90 -14.49
C PRO A 106 -5.85 -0.11 -13.96
N VAL A 107 -4.66 -0.69 -14.08
CA VAL A 107 -3.42 -0.02 -13.73
C VAL A 107 -3.04 0.94 -14.86
N ALA A 108 -3.02 2.23 -14.57
CA ALA A 108 -2.67 3.27 -15.54
C ALA A 108 -1.16 3.46 -15.64
N LYS A 109 -0.47 3.57 -14.50
CA LYS A 109 0.96 3.83 -14.45
C LYS A 109 1.60 3.18 -13.24
N VAL A 110 2.87 2.84 -13.38
CA VAL A 110 3.71 2.35 -12.29
C VAL A 110 4.90 3.30 -12.16
N PHE A 111 5.08 3.87 -10.98
CA PHE A 111 6.19 4.77 -10.67
C PHE A 111 7.16 4.06 -9.75
N VAL A 112 8.41 3.93 -10.19
CA VAL A 112 9.47 3.31 -9.40
C VAL A 112 10.40 4.40 -8.89
N PHE A 113 10.53 4.50 -7.58
CA PHE A 113 11.39 5.49 -6.95
C PHE A 113 12.76 4.87 -6.66
N GLU A 114 13.79 5.43 -7.25
CA GLU A 114 15.17 5.00 -7.04
C GLU A 114 15.92 6.08 -6.27
N VAL A 115 16.78 5.68 -5.36
CA VAL A 115 17.56 6.58 -4.55
C VAL A 115 18.99 6.05 -4.46
N ASN A 116 19.97 6.95 -4.40
CA ASN A 116 21.34 6.58 -4.11
C ASN A 116 21.39 5.80 -2.79
N GLU A 117 22.12 4.68 -2.76
CA GLU A 117 22.17 3.79 -1.61
C GLU A 117 22.62 4.49 -0.33
N ASP A 118 23.66 5.31 -0.39
CA ASP A 118 24.15 6.05 0.77
C ASP A 118 23.11 7.02 1.30
N GLU A 119 22.44 7.71 0.42
CA GLU A 119 21.38 8.65 0.76
C GLU A 119 20.17 7.93 1.33
N LEU A 120 19.84 6.75 0.79
CA LEU A 120 18.76 5.91 1.31
C LEU A 120 19.04 5.46 2.75
N ILE A 121 20.24 4.98 3.02
CA ILE A 121 20.65 4.56 4.35
C ILE A 121 20.52 5.73 5.33
N LYS A 122 21.00 6.91 4.93
CA LYS A 122 20.92 8.13 5.73
C LYS A 122 19.49 8.50 6.07
N ARG A 123 18.59 8.41 5.12
CA ARG A 123 17.16 8.71 5.32
C ARG A 123 16.49 7.71 6.25
N ILE A 124 16.84 6.43 6.13
CA ILE A 124 16.28 5.38 6.98
C ILE A 124 16.75 5.57 8.42
N LEU A 125 18.04 5.87 8.62
CA LEU A 125 18.62 6.13 9.95
C LEU A 125 17.95 7.35 10.61
N LEU A 126 17.77 8.43 9.86
CA LEU A 126 17.12 9.63 10.36
C LEU A 126 15.69 9.34 10.78
N ARG A 127 14.96 8.58 9.96
CA ARG A 127 13.58 8.16 10.27
C ARG A 127 13.54 7.30 11.53
N GLY A 128 14.51 6.42 11.72
CA GLY A 128 14.65 5.60 12.91
C GLY A 128 14.86 6.41 14.17
N GLU A 129 15.68 7.43 14.13
CA GLU A 129 15.92 8.35 15.24
C GLU A 129 14.65 9.13 15.60
N MET A 130 13.90 9.56 14.61
CA MET A 130 12.70 10.38 14.81
C MET A 130 11.47 9.58 15.24
N LEU A 131 11.33 8.35 14.78
CA LEU A 131 10.10 7.57 14.91
C LEU A 131 10.22 6.34 15.80
N SER A 132 11.37 6.14 16.45
CA SER A 132 11.65 4.91 17.20
C SER A 132 11.40 3.71 16.30
N LEU A 133 12.38 3.32 15.54
CA LEU A 133 12.30 2.29 14.52
C LEU A 133 11.50 1.07 14.95
N ILE A 134 10.35 0.91 14.36
CA ILE A 134 9.63 -0.35 14.39
C ILE A 134 10.17 -1.14 13.19
N HIS A 135 10.94 -2.19 13.47
CA HIS A 135 11.42 -3.08 12.43
C HIS A 135 10.25 -3.87 11.86
N ILE A 136 10.03 -3.65 10.61
CA ILE A 136 9.04 -4.42 9.85
C ILE A 136 9.79 -5.49 9.07
#